data_ed91189c58a2d1e02c4b3111cc532b36
#
_entry.id   ed91189c58a2d1e02c4b3111cc532b36
#
_cell.length_a   1.000
_cell.length_b   1.000
_cell.length_c   1.000
_cell.angle_alpha   90.00
_cell.angle_beta   90.00
_cell.angle_gamma   90.00
#
_symmetry.space_group_name_H-M   'P 1'
#
loop_
_entity.id
_entity.type
_entity.pdbx_description
1 polymer ?
#
loop_
_entity_poly.entity_id
_entity_poly.type
_entity_poly.pdbx_seq_one_letter_code
_entity_poly.pdbx_strand_id
1 'polypeptide(L)'
;MAIAQATRRKATVLGGRSPLAYVGYAALAAIVAAWTFRALHDPVPYDTGSAYAAGLAAWKWGRPELVGTWTGMPFLAAGMALVSRVISAQTAGYVVTALNVLLTVGAIAFLLGAVRKLISPIWWWVAAFALVTFGPLLSSVWFKQFNVIALVLAAAGFELVRRRKTQAGAAAIGFSVALKPMVILLPFVLLLRPRTRRAGAIAIAWIAGLNIAAQGLIALWAHRLATLNPLSGLNNYVHKTKPNLLLCLPVDFSPGSLLCRAVGGAQYWTLQRIVALCFVLLLGAWVICALRGCSVLSWEVFAFTCALSAMVSSFEWTHYQIMLAPLFVLLLFRFAQEGAGIGAWLGLAAAFVLASLIWEPYGTLFGTVRRVLTGRTEPYNTLFGGPERTFQEGIAQFAQYIAVATGVLWYAGRRRVQG
;
A
#
# COMPACT_ATOMS: atom_id res chain seq x y z
N MET A 1 10.35 39.80 2.59
CA MET A 1 11.70 39.16 2.61
C MET A 1 12.31 39.03 4.02
N ALA A 2 12.21 40.00 4.92
CA ALA A 2 12.79 39.97 6.27
C ALA A 2 12.22 38.85 7.19
N ILE A 3 10.91 38.58 7.14
CA ILE A 3 10.27 37.52 7.96
C ILE A 3 10.76 36.12 7.59
N ALA A 4 11.01 35.85 6.29
CA ALA A 4 11.53 34.56 5.83
C ALA A 4 12.99 34.31 6.26
N GLN A 5 13.80 35.38 6.44
CA GLN A 5 15.17 35.24 6.94
C GLN A 5 15.23 35.02 8.45
N ALA A 6 14.33 35.64 9.23
CA ALA A 6 14.24 35.42 10.68
C ALA A 6 13.81 33.97 11.03
N THR A 7 12.90 33.41 10.25
CA THR A 7 12.46 31.99 10.42
C THR A 7 13.58 31.02 10.07
N ARG A 8 14.41 31.31 9.06
CA ARG A 8 15.57 30.49 8.71
C ARG A 8 16.65 30.43 9.81
N ARG A 9 16.90 31.53 10.54
CA ARG A 9 17.92 31.56 11.63
C ARG A 9 17.48 30.76 12.87
N LYS A 10 16.18 30.70 13.21
CA LYS A 10 15.69 29.91 14.36
C LYS A 10 15.67 28.41 14.09
N ALA A 11 15.56 27.98 12.84
CA ALA A 11 15.53 26.54 12.49
C ALA A 11 16.88 25.82 12.64
N THR A 12 17.99 26.56 12.68
CA THR A 12 19.35 25.98 12.80
C THR A 12 19.74 25.58 14.22
N VAL A 13 19.04 26.03 15.24
CA VAL A 13 19.44 25.82 16.65
C VAL A 13 18.87 24.50 17.26
N LEU A 14 17.79 23.96 16.72
CA LEU A 14 17.17 22.72 17.26
C LEU A 14 17.58 21.44 16.52
N GLY A 15 18.51 21.52 15.58
CA GLY A 15 18.93 20.39 14.75
C GLY A 15 19.91 19.46 15.47
N GLY A 16 19.41 18.42 16.14
CA GLY A 16 20.16 17.19 16.40
C GLY A 16 20.93 17.08 17.70
N ARG A 17 21.02 18.12 18.55
CA ARG A 17 21.77 18.07 19.82
C ARG A 17 20.92 18.37 21.07
N SER A 18 19.62 18.53 20.96
CA SER A 18 18.77 18.73 22.13
C SER A 18 18.44 17.39 22.81
N PRO A 19 18.41 17.31 24.15
CA PRO A 19 17.97 16.10 24.87
C PRO A 19 16.62 15.56 24.38
N LEU A 20 15.68 16.45 24.03
CA LEU A 20 14.37 16.09 23.48
C LEU A 20 14.46 15.35 22.14
N ALA A 21 15.45 15.68 21.29
CA ALA A 21 15.66 14.94 20.04
C ALA A 21 16.11 13.51 20.31
N TYR A 22 16.98 13.27 21.28
CA TYR A 22 17.40 11.92 21.67
C TYR A 22 16.24 11.10 22.25
N VAL A 23 15.38 11.71 23.07
CA VAL A 23 14.16 11.07 23.58
C VAL A 23 13.22 10.70 22.42
N GLY A 24 13.04 11.61 21.46
CA GLY A 24 12.24 11.33 20.26
C GLY A 24 12.78 10.17 19.44
N TYR A 25 14.09 10.11 19.17
CA TYR A 25 14.73 9.00 18.46
C TYR A 25 14.62 7.69 19.24
N ALA A 26 14.82 7.72 20.56
CA ALA A 26 14.65 6.54 21.40
C ALA A 26 13.21 6.03 21.37
N ALA A 27 12.21 6.92 21.42
CA ALA A 27 10.81 6.54 21.30
C ALA A 27 10.48 5.93 19.93
N LEU A 28 10.95 6.52 18.83
CA LEU A 28 10.79 5.93 17.49
C LEU A 28 11.45 4.55 17.39
N ALA A 29 12.68 4.41 17.89
CA ALA A 29 13.38 3.15 17.92
C ALA A 29 12.66 2.10 18.77
N ALA A 30 12.11 2.47 19.93
CA ALA A 30 11.34 1.59 20.79
C ALA A 30 10.05 1.11 20.10
N ILE A 31 9.33 1.99 19.40
CA ILE A 31 8.14 1.61 18.62
C ILE A 31 8.52 0.63 17.52
N VAL A 32 9.57 0.92 16.73
CA VAL A 32 10.06 0.02 15.66
C VAL A 32 10.49 -1.33 16.25
N ALA A 33 11.23 -1.33 17.37
CA ALA A 33 11.64 -2.55 18.04
C ALA A 33 10.45 -3.37 18.53
N ALA A 34 9.45 -2.73 19.15
CA ALA A 34 8.27 -3.40 19.67
C ALA A 34 7.48 -4.15 18.59
N TRP A 35 7.17 -3.50 17.46
CA TRP A 35 6.43 -4.20 16.40
C TRP A 35 7.30 -5.18 15.60
N THR A 36 8.63 -4.96 15.49
CA THR A 36 9.57 -5.93 14.94
C THR A 36 9.63 -7.19 15.81
N PHE A 37 9.81 -7.00 17.13
CA PHE A 37 9.80 -8.08 18.09
C PHE A 37 8.51 -8.90 17.99
N ARG A 38 7.36 -8.24 17.99
CA ARG A 38 6.05 -8.91 17.85
C ARG A 38 5.94 -9.71 16.55
N ALA A 39 6.37 -9.14 15.41
CA ALA A 39 6.31 -9.81 14.11
C ALA A 39 7.26 -11.02 14.01
N LEU A 40 8.42 -10.97 14.66
CA LEU A 40 9.38 -12.07 14.68
C LEU A 40 9.00 -13.17 15.67
N HIS A 41 8.31 -12.85 16.77
CA HIS A 41 7.85 -13.85 17.74
C HIS A 41 6.56 -14.55 17.31
N ASP A 42 5.87 -14.05 16.30
CA ASP A 42 4.75 -14.75 15.69
C ASP A 42 5.26 -15.84 14.72
N PRO A 43 5.10 -17.14 15.05
CA PRO A 43 5.62 -18.22 14.22
C PRO A 43 4.84 -18.42 12.92
N VAL A 44 3.65 -17.84 12.80
CA VAL A 44 2.78 -18.03 11.64
C VAL A 44 3.35 -17.28 10.44
N PRO A 45 3.64 -17.95 9.31
CA PRO A 45 4.21 -17.30 8.13
C PRO A 45 3.18 -16.51 7.30
N TYR A 46 1.91 -16.51 7.68
CA TYR A 46 0.80 -15.79 7.03
C TYR A 46 0.86 -15.78 5.49
N ASP A 47 0.91 -14.60 4.87
CA ASP A 47 0.91 -14.48 3.41
C ASP A 47 2.18 -15.01 2.75
N THR A 48 3.34 -14.92 3.42
CA THR A 48 4.55 -15.62 2.95
C THR A 48 4.31 -17.12 2.96
N GLY A 49 3.60 -17.66 3.96
CA GLY A 49 3.22 -19.08 4.04
C GLY A 49 2.29 -19.49 2.90
N SER A 50 1.30 -18.64 2.56
CA SER A 50 0.42 -18.89 1.41
C SER A 50 1.21 -18.85 0.09
N ALA A 51 2.13 -17.92 -0.08
CA ALA A 51 3.01 -17.84 -1.23
C ALA A 51 3.96 -19.06 -1.32
N TYR A 52 4.49 -19.50 -0.18
CA TYR A 52 5.34 -20.69 -0.08
C TYR A 52 4.58 -21.96 -0.45
N ALA A 53 3.35 -22.13 0.07
CA ALA A 53 2.49 -23.26 -0.28
C ALA A 53 2.14 -23.25 -1.77
N ALA A 54 1.86 -22.08 -2.35
CA ALA A 54 1.64 -21.94 -3.79
C ALA A 54 2.88 -22.30 -4.60
N GLY A 55 4.09 -21.94 -4.11
CA GLY A 55 5.37 -22.37 -4.69
C GLY A 55 5.52 -23.89 -4.69
N LEU A 56 5.22 -24.56 -3.57
CA LEU A 56 5.23 -26.03 -3.49
C LEU A 56 4.22 -26.67 -4.46
N ALA A 57 3.01 -26.11 -4.55
CA ALA A 57 1.99 -26.57 -5.46
C ALA A 57 2.39 -26.36 -6.94
N ALA A 58 3.03 -25.22 -7.25
CA ALA A 58 3.60 -24.94 -8.55
C ALA A 58 4.69 -25.96 -8.93
N TRP A 59 5.59 -26.25 -7.99
CA TRP A 59 6.65 -27.24 -8.21
C TRP A 59 6.13 -28.65 -8.43
N LYS A 60 5.22 -29.11 -7.54
CA LYS A 60 4.75 -30.51 -7.55
C LYS A 60 3.71 -30.79 -8.62
N TRP A 61 2.81 -29.85 -8.86
CA TRP A 61 1.61 -30.08 -9.68
C TRP A 61 1.44 -29.07 -10.81
N GLY A 62 2.29 -28.08 -10.94
CA GLY A 62 2.14 -26.99 -11.91
C GLY A 62 0.94 -26.06 -11.66
N ARG A 63 0.37 -26.11 -10.47
CA ARG A 63 -0.92 -25.50 -10.15
C ARG A 63 -0.90 -24.73 -8.82
N PRO A 64 -0.26 -23.55 -8.78
CA PRO A 64 -0.20 -22.72 -7.58
C PRO A 64 -1.59 -22.32 -7.06
N GLU A 65 -2.56 -22.26 -7.96
CA GLU A 65 -3.96 -21.94 -7.66
C GLU A 65 -4.69 -22.99 -6.81
N LEU A 66 -4.14 -24.19 -6.62
CA LEU A 66 -4.70 -25.17 -5.69
C LEU A 66 -4.66 -24.69 -4.23
N VAL A 67 -3.78 -23.74 -3.92
CA VAL A 67 -3.75 -23.11 -2.59
C VAL A 67 -4.90 -22.12 -2.50
N GLY A 68 -5.89 -22.41 -1.68
CA GLY A 68 -7.15 -21.66 -1.58
C GLY A 68 -6.98 -20.18 -1.21
N THR A 69 -5.93 -19.85 -0.46
CA THR A 69 -5.60 -18.47 -0.02
C THR A 69 -4.68 -17.75 -1.01
N TRP A 70 -4.24 -18.41 -2.09
CA TRP A 70 -3.32 -17.82 -3.04
C TRP A 70 -4.04 -16.90 -4.04
N THR A 71 -3.62 -15.65 -4.10
CA THR A 71 -4.12 -14.63 -5.04
C THR A 71 -2.97 -13.92 -5.78
N GLY A 72 -1.77 -14.50 -5.75
CA GLY A 72 -0.58 -13.89 -6.31
C GLY A 72 -0.32 -14.23 -7.77
N MET A 73 0.64 -13.52 -8.37
CA MET A 73 1.09 -13.69 -9.74
C MET A 73 1.97 -14.96 -9.89
N PRO A 74 2.03 -15.58 -11.09
CA PRO A 74 2.91 -16.72 -11.37
C PRO A 74 4.36 -16.47 -11.01
N PHE A 75 4.87 -15.26 -11.21
CA PHE A 75 6.24 -14.88 -10.88
C PHE A 75 6.57 -15.11 -9.41
N LEU A 76 5.70 -14.68 -8.49
CA LEU A 76 5.93 -14.90 -7.05
C LEU A 76 5.84 -16.40 -6.71
N ALA A 77 4.90 -17.15 -7.31
CA ALA A 77 4.79 -18.60 -7.08
C ALA A 77 6.06 -19.34 -7.54
N ALA A 78 6.61 -19.01 -8.71
CA ALA A 78 7.84 -19.60 -9.22
C ALA A 78 9.05 -19.26 -8.31
N GLY A 79 9.16 -18.00 -7.89
CA GLY A 79 10.19 -17.60 -6.92
C GLY A 79 10.10 -18.36 -5.60
N MET A 80 8.89 -18.52 -5.05
CA MET A 80 8.67 -19.27 -3.82
C MET A 80 8.85 -20.79 -4.00
N ALA A 81 8.65 -21.32 -5.21
CA ALA A 81 9.01 -22.70 -5.54
C ALA A 81 10.51 -22.94 -5.37
N LEU A 82 11.36 -22.03 -5.83
CA LEU A 82 12.81 -22.10 -5.62
C LEU A 82 13.18 -21.93 -4.14
N VAL A 83 12.59 -20.95 -3.46
CA VAL A 83 12.82 -20.70 -2.02
C VAL A 83 12.47 -21.92 -1.19
N SER A 84 11.38 -22.62 -1.52
CA SER A 84 10.93 -23.82 -0.80
C SER A 84 11.89 -25.01 -0.90
N ARG A 85 12.86 -24.98 -1.81
CA ARG A 85 13.92 -26.00 -1.92
C ARG A 85 15.08 -25.78 -0.97
N VAL A 86 15.21 -24.57 -0.43
CA VAL A 86 16.38 -24.14 0.34
C VAL A 86 16.03 -23.89 1.81
N ILE A 87 14.88 -23.27 2.07
CA ILE A 87 14.48 -22.87 3.43
C ILE A 87 13.02 -23.25 3.72
N SER A 88 12.67 -23.32 5.01
CA SER A 88 11.29 -23.58 5.46
C SER A 88 10.39 -22.35 5.26
N ALA A 89 9.07 -22.58 5.29
CA ALA A 89 8.07 -21.51 5.22
C ALA A 89 8.25 -20.48 6.36
N GLN A 90 8.57 -20.96 7.57
CA GLN A 90 8.81 -20.11 8.73
C GLN A 90 10.04 -19.24 8.54
N THR A 91 11.15 -19.82 8.07
CA THR A 91 12.39 -19.07 7.77
C THR A 91 12.13 -18.04 6.67
N ALA A 92 11.40 -18.39 5.61
CA ALA A 92 10.99 -17.45 4.56
C ALA A 92 10.18 -16.28 5.13
N GLY A 93 9.24 -16.57 6.06
CA GLY A 93 8.47 -15.56 6.77
C GLY A 93 9.36 -14.59 7.56
N TYR A 94 10.35 -15.09 8.29
CA TYR A 94 11.31 -14.24 9.02
C TYR A 94 12.18 -13.38 8.10
N VAL A 95 12.63 -13.93 6.96
CA VAL A 95 13.40 -13.17 5.96
C VAL A 95 12.55 -12.03 5.40
N VAL A 96 11.29 -12.29 5.03
CA VAL A 96 10.37 -11.25 4.53
C VAL A 96 10.10 -10.19 5.60
N THR A 97 9.93 -10.59 6.88
CA THR A 97 9.78 -9.65 7.98
C THR A 97 11.00 -8.75 8.11
N ALA A 98 12.20 -9.32 8.14
CA ALA A 98 13.45 -8.55 8.26
C ALA A 98 13.62 -7.57 7.09
N LEU A 99 13.33 -8.01 5.86
CA LEU A 99 13.36 -7.15 4.67
C LEU A 99 12.34 -6.02 4.77
N ASN A 100 11.12 -6.30 5.19
CA ASN A 100 10.08 -5.28 5.38
C ASN A 100 10.50 -4.23 6.42
N VAL A 101 11.07 -4.66 7.55
CA VAL A 101 11.59 -3.75 8.59
C VAL A 101 12.69 -2.86 8.03
N LEU A 102 13.71 -3.46 7.41
CA LEU A 102 14.86 -2.73 6.86
C LEU A 102 14.43 -1.73 5.79
N LEU A 103 13.57 -2.15 4.85
CA LEU A 103 13.06 -1.28 3.78
C LEU A 103 12.18 -0.15 4.34
N THR A 104 11.35 -0.44 5.34
CA THR A 104 10.52 0.56 6.01
C THR A 104 11.37 1.59 6.71
N VAL A 105 12.30 1.17 7.56
CA VAL A 105 13.20 2.09 8.28
C VAL A 105 14.04 2.88 7.30
N GLY A 106 14.58 2.23 6.27
CA GLY A 106 15.35 2.89 5.21
C GLY A 106 14.52 3.94 4.44
N ALA A 107 13.28 3.60 4.07
CA ALA A 107 12.37 4.51 3.36
C ALA A 107 11.98 5.72 4.25
N ILE A 108 11.64 5.48 5.52
CA ILE A 108 11.33 6.55 6.48
C ILE A 108 12.54 7.46 6.67
N ALA A 109 13.73 6.89 6.92
CA ALA A 109 14.96 7.65 7.10
C ALA A 109 15.30 8.50 5.86
N PHE A 110 15.15 7.92 4.67
CA PHE A 110 15.38 8.62 3.39
C PHE A 110 14.39 9.77 3.21
N LEU A 111 13.08 9.54 3.38
CA LEU A 111 12.04 10.55 3.25
C LEU A 111 12.24 11.69 4.24
N LEU A 112 12.43 11.36 5.52
CA LEU A 112 12.64 12.34 6.56
C LEU A 112 13.95 13.12 6.37
N GLY A 113 15.00 12.47 5.88
CA GLY A 113 16.27 13.14 5.52
C GLY A 113 16.10 14.12 4.37
N ALA A 114 15.37 13.71 3.32
CA ALA A 114 15.13 14.55 2.14
C ALA A 114 14.34 15.83 2.47
N VAL A 115 13.42 15.78 3.43
CA VAL A 115 12.53 16.91 3.78
C VAL A 115 12.96 17.68 5.02
N ARG A 116 13.99 17.23 5.75
CA ARG A 116 14.44 17.84 7.01
C ARG A 116 14.70 19.35 6.90
N LYS A 117 15.18 19.81 5.74
CA LYS A 117 15.47 21.21 5.47
C LYS A 117 14.26 22.00 4.96
N LEU A 118 13.17 21.32 4.62
CA LEU A 118 12.01 21.89 3.95
C LEU A 118 10.86 22.20 4.90
N ILE A 119 10.80 21.54 6.06
CA ILE A 119 9.73 21.70 7.04
C ILE A 119 10.27 22.03 8.43
N SER A 120 9.42 22.57 9.29
CA SER A 120 9.80 22.83 10.67
C SER A 120 10.05 21.53 11.46
N PRO A 121 10.89 21.55 12.52
CA PRO A 121 11.19 20.38 13.32
C PRO A 121 9.95 19.67 13.86
N ILE A 122 8.93 20.42 14.27
CA ILE A 122 7.69 19.81 14.79
C ILE A 122 6.99 18.94 13.76
N TRP A 123 6.86 19.42 12.53
CA TRP A 123 6.24 18.65 11.44
C TRP A 123 7.08 17.45 11.02
N TRP A 124 8.41 17.56 11.14
CA TRP A 124 9.30 16.43 10.92
C TRP A 124 9.03 15.29 11.94
N TRP A 125 8.88 15.65 13.23
CA TRP A 125 8.52 14.67 14.27
C TRP A 125 7.13 14.10 14.06
N VAL A 126 6.15 14.92 13.73
CA VAL A 126 4.79 14.45 13.40
C VAL A 126 4.83 13.42 12.27
N ALA A 127 5.58 13.72 11.20
CA ALA A 127 5.74 12.79 10.08
C ALA A 127 6.41 11.47 10.51
N ALA A 128 7.48 11.55 11.31
CA ALA A 128 8.20 10.39 11.78
C ALA A 128 7.30 9.46 12.61
N PHE A 129 6.60 10.00 13.61
CA PHE A 129 5.68 9.24 14.44
C PHE A 129 4.48 8.71 13.64
N ALA A 130 3.90 9.51 12.75
CA ALA A 130 2.83 9.05 11.88
C ALA A 130 3.26 7.85 11.03
N LEU A 131 4.44 7.90 10.41
CA LEU A 131 4.91 6.80 9.56
C LEU A 131 5.18 5.51 10.35
N VAL A 132 5.83 5.59 11.53
CA VAL A 132 6.11 4.38 12.32
C VAL A 132 4.90 3.80 13.03
N THR A 133 3.80 4.56 13.14
CA THR A 133 2.53 4.10 13.72
C THR A 133 1.45 3.85 12.66
N PHE A 134 1.77 3.98 11.37
CA PHE A 134 0.80 3.78 10.30
C PHE A 134 0.33 2.32 10.25
N GLY A 135 -0.94 2.10 10.61
CA GLY A 135 -1.50 0.76 10.77
C GLY A 135 -1.32 -0.18 9.59
N PRO A 136 -1.58 0.22 8.33
CA PRO A 136 -1.35 -0.62 7.16
C PRO A 136 0.11 -1.04 6.96
N LEU A 137 1.07 -0.22 7.37
CA LEU A 137 2.49 -0.55 7.34
C LEU A 137 2.81 -1.64 8.37
N LEU A 138 2.34 -1.45 9.62
CA LEU A 138 2.50 -2.42 10.70
C LEU A 138 1.86 -3.76 10.34
N SER A 139 0.67 -3.73 9.75
CA SER A 139 -0.02 -4.87 9.19
C SER A 139 0.81 -5.62 8.16
N SER A 140 1.41 -4.90 7.21
CA SER A 140 2.23 -5.50 6.15
C SER A 140 3.46 -6.22 6.71
N VAL A 141 4.06 -5.68 7.78
CA VAL A 141 5.18 -6.32 8.47
C VAL A 141 4.72 -7.55 9.24
N TRP A 142 3.63 -7.45 10.00
CA TRP A 142 3.09 -8.55 10.80
C TRP A 142 2.66 -9.73 9.92
N PHE A 143 1.85 -9.49 8.91
CA PHE A 143 1.39 -10.53 8.00
C PHE A 143 2.47 -11.01 7.03
N LYS A 144 3.70 -10.55 7.18
CA LYS A 144 4.86 -10.96 6.37
C LYS A 144 4.55 -10.82 4.87
N GLN A 145 4.02 -9.63 4.51
CA GLN A 145 3.57 -9.29 3.17
C GLN A 145 4.70 -8.78 2.29
N PHE A 146 4.58 -8.99 0.99
CA PHE A 146 5.48 -8.40 -0.01
C PHE A 146 5.15 -6.94 -0.36
N ASN A 147 4.17 -6.32 0.29
CA ASN A 147 3.66 -4.99 -0.03
C ASN A 147 4.70 -3.89 0.12
N VAL A 148 5.47 -3.91 1.22
CA VAL A 148 6.54 -2.92 1.47
C VAL A 148 7.60 -3.03 0.39
N ILE A 149 8.02 -4.25 0.07
CA ILE A 149 9.03 -4.52 -0.96
C ILE A 149 8.54 -3.99 -2.32
N ALA A 150 7.30 -4.30 -2.69
CA ALA A 150 6.71 -3.82 -3.94
C ALA A 150 6.62 -2.30 -3.98
N LEU A 151 6.15 -1.64 -2.90
CA LEU A 151 6.05 -0.18 -2.85
C LEU A 151 7.42 0.50 -2.96
N VAL A 152 8.42 0.00 -2.24
CA VAL A 152 9.78 0.56 -2.27
C VAL A 152 10.42 0.39 -3.66
N LEU A 153 10.24 -0.77 -4.29
CA LEU A 153 10.70 -1.02 -5.66
C LEU A 153 10.02 -0.08 -6.67
N ALA A 154 8.71 0.12 -6.54
CA ALA A 154 7.97 1.05 -7.40
C ALA A 154 8.46 2.49 -7.22
N ALA A 155 8.66 2.94 -5.97
CA ALA A 155 9.15 4.28 -5.67
C ALA A 155 10.58 4.50 -6.17
N ALA A 156 11.47 3.53 -5.94
CA ALA A 156 12.84 3.56 -6.46
C ALA A 156 12.86 3.55 -7.99
N GLY A 157 12.03 2.71 -8.61
CA GLY A 157 11.89 2.66 -10.07
C GLY A 157 11.37 3.96 -10.64
N PHE A 158 10.37 4.56 -10.02
CA PHE A 158 9.85 5.88 -10.40
C PHE A 158 10.92 6.97 -10.31
N GLU A 159 11.70 7.01 -9.23
CA GLU A 159 12.81 7.95 -9.08
C GLU A 159 13.90 7.73 -10.10
N LEU A 160 14.22 6.48 -10.46
CA LEU A 160 15.18 6.17 -11.54
C LEU A 160 14.68 6.68 -12.90
N VAL A 161 13.40 6.51 -13.24
CA VAL A 161 12.80 7.08 -14.45
C VAL A 161 12.92 8.60 -14.43
N ARG A 162 12.64 9.24 -13.30
CA ARG A 162 12.74 10.68 -13.07
C ARG A 162 14.18 11.18 -13.30
N ARG A 163 15.18 10.41 -12.90
CA ARG A 163 16.61 10.65 -13.14
C ARG A 163 17.07 10.21 -14.53
N ARG A 164 16.17 9.98 -15.48
CA ARG A 164 16.44 9.54 -16.85
C ARG A 164 17.10 8.16 -16.97
N LYS A 165 17.16 7.35 -15.91
CA LYS A 165 17.60 5.95 -15.96
C LYS A 165 16.42 5.04 -16.33
N THR A 166 15.88 5.27 -17.54
CA THR A 166 14.59 4.71 -18.01
C THR A 166 14.54 3.18 -17.94
N GLN A 167 15.58 2.49 -18.39
CA GLN A 167 15.61 1.02 -18.41
C GLN A 167 15.54 0.42 -17.00
N ALA A 168 16.46 0.82 -16.13
CA ALA A 168 16.51 0.32 -14.75
C ALA A 168 15.26 0.68 -13.96
N GLY A 169 14.75 1.91 -14.15
CA GLY A 169 13.53 2.35 -13.47
C GLY A 169 12.30 1.58 -13.93
N ALA A 170 12.15 1.37 -15.24
CA ALA A 170 11.05 0.58 -15.80
C ALA A 170 11.11 -0.89 -15.38
N ALA A 171 12.30 -1.49 -15.34
CA ALA A 171 12.51 -2.85 -14.85
C ALA A 171 12.11 -2.98 -13.37
N ALA A 172 12.51 -2.02 -12.52
CA ALA A 172 12.14 -2.03 -11.09
C ALA A 172 10.62 -1.89 -10.89
N ILE A 173 9.94 -1.03 -11.66
CA ILE A 173 8.47 -0.91 -11.64
C ILE A 173 7.83 -2.22 -12.12
N GLY A 174 8.30 -2.78 -13.23
CA GLY A 174 7.79 -4.03 -13.78
C GLY A 174 7.94 -5.19 -12.80
N PHE A 175 9.10 -5.32 -12.16
CA PHE A 175 9.38 -6.31 -11.14
C PHE A 175 8.46 -6.13 -9.90
N SER A 176 8.28 -4.89 -9.43
CA SER A 176 7.36 -4.56 -8.34
C SER A 176 5.94 -5.08 -8.62
N VAL A 177 5.40 -4.81 -9.81
CA VAL A 177 4.05 -5.24 -10.20
C VAL A 177 3.99 -6.75 -10.41
N ALA A 178 5.02 -7.38 -10.99
CA ALA A 178 5.09 -8.83 -11.14
C ALA A 178 5.16 -9.55 -9.78
N LEU A 179 5.85 -8.96 -8.80
CA LEU A 179 5.90 -9.46 -7.43
C LEU A 179 4.53 -9.35 -6.75
N LYS A 180 3.91 -8.18 -6.80
CA LYS A 180 2.57 -7.91 -6.27
C LYS A 180 1.93 -6.74 -7.02
N PRO A 181 0.75 -6.91 -7.64
CA PRO A 181 0.17 -5.93 -8.57
C PRO A 181 -0.45 -4.70 -7.87
N MET A 182 0.14 -4.22 -6.77
CA MET A 182 -0.40 -3.14 -5.95
C MET A 182 -0.27 -1.76 -6.60
N VAL A 183 0.71 -1.58 -7.50
CA VAL A 183 0.95 -0.31 -8.21
C VAL A 183 0.69 -0.47 -9.72
N ILE A 184 -0.29 -1.32 -10.06
CA ILE A 184 -0.57 -1.71 -11.45
C ILE A 184 -0.85 -0.52 -12.38
N LEU A 185 -1.41 0.56 -11.87
CA LEU A 185 -1.70 1.75 -12.67
C LEU A 185 -0.45 2.53 -13.07
N LEU A 186 0.68 2.39 -12.36
CA LEU A 186 1.86 3.21 -12.59
C LEU A 186 2.45 3.04 -14.00
N PRO A 187 2.64 1.82 -14.56
CA PRO A 187 3.06 1.63 -15.94
C PRO A 187 2.14 2.33 -16.94
N PHE A 188 0.82 2.26 -16.75
CA PHE A 188 -0.16 2.88 -17.65
C PHE A 188 -0.12 4.41 -17.57
N VAL A 189 0.02 4.98 -16.37
CA VAL A 189 0.21 6.44 -16.20
C VAL A 189 1.46 6.92 -16.93
N LEU A 190 2.55 6.14 -16.89
CA LEU A 190 3.77 6.46 -17.63
C LEU A 190 3.59 6.42 -19.16
N LEU A 191 2.64 5.62 -19.68
CA LEU A 191 2.31 5.58 -21.11
C LEU A 191 1.62 6.86 -21.61
N LEU A 192 0.93 7.61 -20.73
CA LEU A 192 0.10 8.75 -21.11
C LEU A 192 0.91 9.93 -21.72
N ARG A 193 2.21 10.00 -21.49
CA ARG A 193 3.06 11.10 -21.97
C ARG A 193 4.20 10.60 -22.86
N PRO A 194 4.47 11.28 -23.97
CA PRO A 194 5.53 10.87 -24.93
C PRO A 194 6.88 10.65 -24.26
N ARG A 195 7.27 11.53 -23.32
CA ARG A 195 8.57 11.47 -22.64
C ARG A 195 8.75 10.25 -21.73
N THR A 196 7.67 9.67 -21.20
CA THR A 196 7.69 8.53 -20.28
C THR A 196 7.12 7.26 -20.91
N ARG A 197 6.53 7.34 -22.11
CA ARG A 197 5.88 6.20 -22.79
C ARG A 197 6.80 5.00 -22.91
N ARG A 198 8.08 5.23 -23.24
CA ARG A 198 9.07 4.15 -23.32
C ARG A 198 9.24 3.44 -21.98
N ALA A 199 9.29 4.17 -20.86
CA ALA A 199 9.37 3.56 -19.53
C ALA A 199 8.13 2.73 -19.21
N GLY A 200 6.93 3.24 -19.50
CA GLY A 200 5.68 2.50 -19.31
C GLY A 200 5.64 1.20 -20.12
N ALA A 201 6.00 1.27 -21.41
CA ALA A 201 6.05 0.10 -22.30
C ALA A 201 7.05 -0.95 -21.82
N ILE A 202 8.26 -0.54 -21.42
CA ILE A 202 9.28 -1.44 -20.87
C ILE A 202 8.79 -2.07 -19.56
N ALA A 203 8.15 -1.31 -18.67
CA ALA A 203 7.60 -1.86 -17.42
C ALA A 203 6.54 -2.93 -17.69
N ILE A 204 5.62 -2.69 -18.63
CA ILE A 204 4.62 -3.68 -19.07
C ILE A 204 5.30 -4.92 -19.67
N ALA A 205 6.33 -4.74 -20.50
CA ALA A 205 7.08 -5.85 -21.05
C ALA A 205 7.76 -6.70 -19.95
N TRP A 206 8.31 -6.06 -18.91
CA TRP A 206 8.86 -6.77 -17.75
C TRP A 206 7.78 -7.54 -16.98
N ILE A 207 6.60 -6.93 -16.73
CA ILE A 207 5.47 -7.61 -16.06
C ILE A 207 5.07 -8.86 -16.84
N ALA A 208 4.84 -8.71 -18.14
CA ALA A 208 4.45 -9.82 -19.00
C ALA A 208 5.56 -10.88 -19.11
N GLY A 209 6.78 -10.46 -19.38
CA GLY A 209 7.93 -11.36 -19.57
C GLY A 209 8.23 -12.18 -18.31
N LEU A 210 8.23 -11.57 -17.11
CA LEU A 210 8.48 -12.27 -15.85
C LEU A 210 7.37 -13.29 -15.56
N ASN A 211 6.10 -12.95 -15.79
CA ASN A 211 5.00 -13.89 -15.53
C ASN A 211 4.93 -15.00 -16.57
N ILE A 212 5.20 -14.73 -17.86
CA ILE A 212 5.27 -15.75 -18.91
C ILE A 212 6.45 -16.69 -18.66
N ALA A 213 7.64 -16.17 -18.34
CA ALA A 213 8.81 -16.97 -18.00
C ALA A 213 8.56 -17.84 -16.76
N ALA A 214 7.95 -17.28 -15.72
CA ALA A 214 7.57 -18.02 -14.52
C ALA A 214 6.56 -19.13 -14.82
N GLN A 215 5.54 -18.85 -15.62
CA GLN A 215 4.58 -19.86 -16.05
C GLN A 215 5.23 -20.99 -16.87
N GLY A 216 6.18 -20.62 -17.75
CA GLY A 216 6.98 -21.60 -18.49
C GLY A 216 7.81 -22.49 -17.57
N LEU A 217 8.49 -21.90 -16.57
CA LEU A 217 9.24 -22.67 -15.55
C LEU A 217 8.33 -23.62 -14.75
N ILE A 218 7.17 -23.14 -14.31
CA ILE A 218 6.18 -23.97 -13.60
C ILE A 218 5.72 -25.13 -14.46
N ALA A 219 5.44 -24.90 -15.74
CA ALA A 219 5.06 -25.94 -16.67
C ALA A 219 6.15 -27.00 -16.89
N LEU A 220 7.41 -26.55 -17.00
CA LEU A 220 8.59 -27.42 -17.10
C LEU A 220 8.78 -28.28 -15.85
N TRP A 221 8.72 -27.70 -14.66
CA TRP A 221 8.87 -28.45 -13.40
C TRP A 221 7.79 -29.48 -13.20
N ALA A 222 6.56 -29.18 -13.56
CA ALA A 222 5.43 -30.08 -13.43
C ALA A 222 5.30 -31.09 -14.57
N HIS A 223 6.14 -31.02 -15.61
CA HIS A 223 6.05 -31.82 -16.83
C HIS A 223 4.65 -31.74 -17.49
N ARG A 224 3.97 -30.59 -17.41
CA ARG A 224 2.60 -30.39 -17.88
C ARG A 224 2.50 -29.15 -18.78
N LEU A 225 2.59 -29.35 -20.09
CA LEU A 225 2.43 -28.27 -21.07
C LEU A 225 1.04 -27.62 -21.03
N ALA A 226 0.01 -28.35 -20.57
CA ALA A 226 -1.35 -27.79 -20.40
C ALA A 226 -1.42 -26.62 -19.38
N THR A 227 -0.40 -26.44 -18.52
CA THR A 227 -0.32 -25.33 -17.57
C THR A 227 0.22 -24.05 -18.19
N LEU A 228 0.62 -24.07 -19.48
CA LEU A 228 1.15 -22.91 -20.19
C LEU A 228 0.11 -21.80 -20.47
N ASN A 229 -1.16 -22.01 -20.11
CA ASN A 229 -2.17 -20.95 -20.29
C ASN A 229 -1.90 -19.79 -19.31
N PRO A 230 -1.38 -18.62 -19.76
CA PRO A 230 -1.08 -17.49 -18.90
C PRO A 230 -2.34 -16.86 -18.27
N LEU A 231 -3.51 -17.18 -18.84
CA LEU A 231 -4.80 -16.75 -18.33
C LEU A 231 -5.36 -17.71 -17.26
N SER A 232 -4.76 -18.89 -17.06
CA SER A 232 -5.26 -19.88 -16.10
C SER A 232 -5.22 -19.34 -14.68
N GLY A 233 -4.14 -18.67 -14.29
CA GLY A 233 -4.02 -18.00 -13.00
C GLY A 233 -5.05 -16.87 -12.83
N LEU A 234 -5.22 -16.04 -13.85
CA LEU A 234 -6.22 -14.98 -13.85
C LEU A 234 -7.66 -15.53 -13.85
N ASN A 235 -7.91 -16.55 -14.67
CA ASN A 235 -9.21 -17.23 -14.74
C ASN A 235 -9.55 -17.91 -13.41
N ASN A 236 -8.59 -18.62 -12.80
CA ASN A 236 -8.77 -19.22 -11.49
C ASN A 236 -8.92 -18.17 -10.38
N TYR A 237 -8.21 -17.05 -10.45
CA TYR A 237 -8.43 -15.92 -9.56
C TYR A 237 -9.86 -15.37 -9.69
N VAL A 238 -10.36 -15.21 -10.91
CA VAL A 238 -11.72 -14.76 -11.18
C VAL A 238 -12.77 -15.80 -10.75
N HIS A 239 -12.51 -17.11 -10.94
CA HIS A 239 -13.44 -18.18 -10.58
C HIS A 239 -13.36 -18.65 -9.13
N LYS A 240 -12.19 -18.59 -8.48
CA LYS A 240 -12.04 -18.91 -7.05
C LYS A 240 -12.61 -17.84 -6.13
N THR A 241 -12.59 -16.61 -6.53
CA THR A 241 -13.40 -15.56 -5.92
C THR A 241 -14.85 -15.78 -6.32
N LYS A 242 -15.39 -17.00 -5.97
CA LYS A 242 -16.83 -17.22 -6.04
C LYS A 242 -17.47 -16.03 -5.33
N PRO A 243 -18.33 -15.29 -6.01
CA PRO A 243 -18.83 -13.98 -5.54
C PRO A 243 -19.46 -14.05 -4.16
N ASN A 244 -19.87 -15.21 -3.73
CA ASN A 244 -20.72 -15.40 -2.55
C ASN A 244 -20.01 -15.32 -1.20
N LEU A 245 -18.68 -15.44 -1.12
CA LEU A 245 -18.00 -15.56 0.17
C LEU A 245 -17.01 -14.45 0.51
N LEU A 246 -16.34 -13.84 -0.47
CA LEU A 246 -15.25 -12.89 -0.18
C LEU A 246 -15.61 -11.43 -0.44
N LEU A 247 -16.48 -11.15 -1.39
CA LEU A 247 -16.76 -9.81 -1.87
C LEU A 247 -17.56 -8.91 -0.94
N CYS A 248 -18.45 -9.50 -0.15
CA CYS A 248 -19.26 -8.75 0.78
C CYS A 248 -18.66 -8.75 2.19
N LEU A 249 -17.43 -9.25 2.33
CA LEU A 249 -16.76 -9.26 3.64
C LEU A 249 -16.33 -7.85 4.06
N PRO A 250 -16.49 -7.50 5.34
CA PRO A 250 -16.04 -6.22 5.87
C PRO A 250 -14.54 -5.98 5.70
N VAL A 251 -13.75 -7.05 5.61
CA VAL A 251 -12.28 -7.01 5.41
C VAL A 251 -11.85 -6.65 3.99
N ASP A 252 -12.76 -6.68 3.02
CA ASP A 252 -12.50 -6.26 1.65
C ASP A 252 -12.90 -4.79 1.48
N PHE A 253 -11.92 -3.94 1.23
CA PHE A 253 -12.06 -2.48 1.11
C PHE A 253 -12.25 -2.02 -0.33
N SER A 254 -12.33 -2.95 -1.28
CA SER A 254 -12.57 -2.61 -2.67
C SER A 254 -13.91 -1.90 -2.86
N PRO A 255 -14.04 -0.99 -3.86
CA PRO A 255 -15.30 -0.36 -4.18
C PRO A 255 -16.43 -1.35 -4.50
N GLY A 256 -16.08 -2.51 -5.07
CA GLY A 256 -17.02 -3.60 -5.34
C GLY A 256 -17.62 -4.21 -4.07
N SER A 257 -16.81 -4.38 -3.02
CA SER A 257 -17.26 -4.89 -1.73
C SER A 257 -18.17 -3.88 -1.02
N LEU A 258 -17.86 -2.59 -1.09
CA LEU A 258 -18.71 -1.52 -0.58
C LEU A 258 -20.12 -1.59 -1.20
N LEU A 259 -20.19 -1.67 -2.53
CA LEU A 259 -21.44 -1.77 -3.25
C LEU A 259 -22.20 -3.06 -2.91
N CYS A 260 -21.50 -4.19 -2.81
CA CYS A 260 -22.07 -5.48 -2.42
C CYS A 260 -22.78 -5.39 -1.07
N ARG A 261 -22.17 -4.75 -0.09
CA ARG A 261 -22.78 -4.55 1.23
C ARG A 261 -23.92 -3.55 1.24
N ALA A 262 -23.83 -2.50 0.42
CA ALA A 262 -24.85 -1.49 0.34
C ALA A 262 -26.13 -1.98 -0.36
N VAL A 263 -25.99 -2.83 -1.40
CA VAL A 263 -27.11 -3.29 -2.24
C VAL A 263 -27.65 -4.67 -1.82
N GLY A 264 -26.92 -5.38 -0.96
CA GLY A 264 -27.43 -6.62 -0.35
C GLY A 264 -27.49 -7.83 -1.26
N GLY A 265 -26.49 -8.05 -2.14
CA GLY A 265 -26.52 -9.29 -2.90
C GLY A 265 -25.33 -9.56 -3.83
N ALA A 266 -24.75 -10.75 -3.67
CA ALA A 266 -23.71 -11.28 -4.55
C ALA A 266 -24.21 -11.58 -5.98
N GLN A 267 -25.51 -11.64 -6.19
CA GLN A 267 -26.15 -11.88 -7.49
C GLN A 267 -25.91 -10.74 -8.50
N TYR A 268 -25.63 -9.53 -8.04
CA TYR A 268 -25.34 -8.37 -8.88
C TYR A 268 -23.85 -8.13 -9.11
N TRP A 269 -23.02 -9.12 -8.88
CA TRP A 269 -21.56 -9.04 -8.92
C TRP A 269 -20.97 -8.33 -10.14
N THR A 270 -21.44 -8.66 -11.35
CA THR A 270 -20.94 -8.03 -12.58
C THR A 270 -21.27 -6.56 -12.62
N LEU A 271 -22.52 -6.19 -12.24
CA LEU A 271 -22.96 -4.81 -12.18
C LEU A 271 -22.18 -4.02 -11.13
N GLN A 272 -21.96 -4.60 -9.95
CA GLN A 272 -21.18 -3.98 -8.88
C GLN A 272 -19.74 -3.71 -9.32
N ARG A 273 -19.09 -4.62 -10.05
CA ARG A 273 -17.75 -4.40 -10.63
C ARG A 273 -17.75 -3.29 -11.67
N ILE A 274 -18.73 -3.24 -12.56
CA ILE A 274 -18.84 -2.18 -13.56
C ILE A 274 -18.98 -0.83 -12.85
N VAL A 275 -19.88 -0.72 -11.89
CA VAL A 275 -20.11 0.52 -11.12
C VAL A 275 -18.86 0.91 -10.35
N ALA A 276 -18.18 -0.05 -9.70
CA ALA A 276 -16.92 0.20 -9.00
C ALA A 276 -15.82 0.70 -9.95
N LEU A 277 -15.70 0.10 -11.13
CA LEU A 277 -14.76 0.55 -12.15
C LEU A 277 -15.09 1.97 -12.63
N CYS A 278 -16.37 2.25 -12.96
CA CYS A 278 -16.81 3.59 -13.33
C CYS A 278 -16.50 4.63 -12.24
N PHE A 279 -16.72 4.27 -10.96
CA PHE A 279 -16.40 5.15 -9.85
C PHE A 279 -14.90 5.44 -9.77
N VAL A 280 -14.04 4.43 -9.90
CA VAL A 280 -12.58 4.62 -9.91
C VAL A 280 -12.12 5.45 -11.10
N LEU A 281 -12.73 5.25 -12.27
CA LEU A 281 -12.43 6.05 -13.46
C LEU A 281 -12.83 7.53 -13.27
N LEU A 282 -14.00 7.79 -12.68
CA LEU A 282 -14.44 9.16 -12.35
C LEU A 282 -13.51 9.82 -11.33
N LEU A 283 -13.13 9.09 -10.28
CA LEU A 283 -12.17 9.56 -9.29
C LEU A 283 -10.81 9.82 -9.93
N GLY A 284 -10.37 8.94 -10.82
CA GLY A 284 -9.13 9.11 -11.60
C GLY A 284 -9.19 10.36 -12.50
N ALA A 285 -10.30 10.59 -13.19
CA ALA A 285 -10.50 11.80 -13.99
C ALA A 285 -10.45 13.07 -13.10
N TRP A 286 -11.05 13.03 -11.92
CA TRP A 286 -10.99 14.13 -10.96
C TRP A 286 -9.55 14.40 -10.48
N VAL A 287 -8.79 13.33 -10.15
CA VAL A 287 -7.36 13.44 -9.84
C VAL A 287 -6.57 14.05 -11.00
N ILE A 288 -6.80 13.59 -12.22
CA ILE A 288 -6.14 14.14 -13.42
C ILE A 288 -6.45 15.64 -13.56
N CYS A 289 -7.73 16.02 -13.37
CA CYS A 289 -8.11 17.42 -13.38
C CYS A 289 -7.43 18.23 -12.28
N ALA A 290 -7.34 17.70 -11.07
CA ALA A 290 -6.68 18.37 -9.95
C ALA A 290 -5.16 18.50 -10.15
N LEU A 291 -4.53 17.54 -10.81
CA LEU A 291 -3.08 17.53 -11.09
C LEU A 291 -2.73 18.12 -12.47
N ARG A 292 -3.66 18.79 -13.15
CA ARG A 292 -3.36 19.49 -14.42
C ARG A 292 -2.18 20.44 -14.23
N GLY A 293 -1.17 20.34 -15.10
CA GLY A 293 0.08 21.12 -14.99
C GLY A 293 1.18 20.47 -14.14
N CYS A 294 0.88 19.45 -13.33
CA CYS A 294 1.93 18.64 -12.71
C CYS A 294 2.64 17.78 -13.76
N SER A 295 3.94 17.62 -13.62
CA SER A 295 4.69 16.66 -14.42
C SER A 295 4.22 15.25 -14.09
N VAL A 296 4.13 14.35 -15.10
CA VAL A 296 3.88 12.91 -14.88
C VAL A 296 4.94 12.29 -13.98
N LEU A 297 6.16 12.84 -13.99
CA LEU A 297 7.26 12.42 -13.13
C LEU A 297 7.30 13.20 -11.79
N SER A 298 6.19 13.80 -11.37
CA SER A 298 6.10 14.42 -10.04
C SER A 298 5.69 13.39 -8.97
N TRP A 299 6.11 13.62 -7.74
CA TRP A 299 5.72 12.77 -6.61
C TRP A 299 4.21 12.82 -6.33
N GLU A 300 3.54 13.90 -6.72
CA GLU A 300 2.09 14.03 -6.68
C GLU A 300 1.41 12.96 -7.54
N VAL A 301 1.84 12.84 -8.79
CA VAL A 301 1.30 11.82 -9.70
C VAL A 301 1.58 10.41 -9.18
N PHE A 302 2.79 10.15 -8.68
CA PHE A 302 3.15 8.87 -8.08
C PHE A 302 2.22 8.53 -6.89
N ALA A 303 2.08 9.47 -5.94
CA ALA A 303 1.31 9.25 -4.71
C ALA A 303 -0.18 8.97 -4.99
N PHE A 304 -0.80 9.78 -5.86
CA PHE A 304 -2.19 9.53 -6.27
C PHE A 304 -2.34 8.25 -7.08
N THR A 305 -1.36 7.89 -7.92
CA THR A 305 -1.38 6.63 -8.66
C THR A 305 -1.31 5.43 -7.73
N CYS A 306 -0.49 5.47 -6.69
CA CYS A 306 -0.46 4.43 -5.66
C CYS A 306 -1.83 4.28 -4.97
N ALA A 307 -2.43 5.39 -4.51
CA ALA A 307 -3.73 5.38 -3.87
C ALA A 307 -4.85 4.83 -4.77
N LEU A 308 -4.89 5.26 -6.05
CA LEU A 308 -5.86 4.75 -7.02
C LEU A 308 -5.62 3.28 -7.39
N SER A 309 -4.35 2.84 -7.40
CA SER A 309 -4.02 1.43 -7.69
C SER A 309 -4.60 0.48 -6.64
N ALA A 310 -4.63 0.88 -5.37
CA ALA A 310 -5.27 0.10 -4.31
C ALA A 310 -6.77 -0.09 -4.60
N MET A 311 -7.45 0.95 -5.06
CA MET A 311 -8.89 0.94 -5.35
C MET A 311 -9.28 0.11 -6.58
N VAL A 312 -8.36 -0.12 -7.51
CA VAL A 312 -8.62 -0.94 -8.72
C VAL A 312 -8.57 -2.43 -8.40
N SER A 313 -7.97 -2.83 -7.28
CA SER A 313 -7.95 -4.22 -6.85
C SER A 313 -9.38 -4.73 -6.69
N SER A 314 -9.64 -5.93 -7.20
CA SER A 314 -10.94 -6.61 -7.01
C SER A 314 -11.11 -7.15 -5.59
N PHE A 315 -10.04 -7.17 -4.82
CA PHE A 315 -9.99 -7.62 -3.45
C PHE A 315 -8.90 -6.82 -2.73
N GLU A 316 -9.31 -5.96 -1.79
CA GLU A 316 -8.43 -5.07 -1.08
C GLU A 316 -8.48 -5.35 0.42
N TRP A 317 -7.43 -5.96 0.93
CA TRP A 317 -7.24 -6.13 2.37
C TRP A 317 -6.74 -4.84 3.02
N THR A 318 -6.96 -4.72 4.33
CA THR A 318 -6.51 -3.58 5.13
C THR A 318 -5.04 -3.20 4.93
N HIS A 319 -4.17 -4.19 4.75
CA HIS A 319 -2.74 -3.96 4.51
C HIS A 319 -2.42 -3.42 3.12
N TYR A 320 -3.35 -3.45 2.16
CA TYR A 320 -3.19 -2.81 0.86
C TYR A 320 -3.27 -1.28 0.97
N GLN A 321 -3.90 -0.76 2.01
CA GLN A 321 -3.91 0.66 2.31
C GLN A 321 -2.51 1.25 2.59
N ILE A 322 -1.45 0.43 2.67
CA ILE A 322 -0.07 0.92 2.65
C ILE A 322 0.20 1.79 1.41
N MET A 323 -0.52 1.57 0.31
CA MET A 323 -0.45 2.39 -0.89
C MET A 323 -0.90 3.84 -0.68
N LEU A 324 -1.56 4.15 0.43
CA LEU A 324 -1.86 5.51 0.85
C LEU A 324 -0.65 6.22 1.48
N ALA A 325 0.37 5.49 1.96
CA ALA A 325 1.52 6.10 2.63
C ALA A 325 2.21 7.20 1.80
N PRO A 326 2.47 7.03 0.48
CA PRO A 326 3.02 8.10 -0.34
C PRO A 326 2.14 9.36 -0.37
N LEU A 327 0.80 9.19 -0.40
CA LEU A 327 -0.14 10.30 -0.43
C LEU A 327 -0.20 11.02 0.93
N PHE A 328 -0.22 10.26 2.04
CA PHE A 328 -0.15 10.84 3.39
C PHE A 328 1.12 11.67 3.59
N VAL A 329 2.28 11.12 3.23
CA VAL A 329 3.57 11.81 3.34
C VAL A 329 3.57 13.08 2.48
N LEU A 330 3.12 12.97 1.23
CA LEU A 330 3.06 14.11 0.33
C LEU A 330 2.16 15.23 0.89
N LEU A 331 0.92 14.91 1.27
CA LEU A 331 -0.03 15.89 1.76
C LEU A 331 0.44 16.53 3.06
N LEU A 332 0.96 15.73 4.00
CA LEU A 332 1.49 16.25 5.25
C LEU A 332 2.59 17.30 5.00
N PHE A 333 3.53 16.99 4.11
CA PHE A 333 4.61 17.94 3.78
C PHE A 333 4.09 19.16 3.05
N ARG A 334 3.20 18.99 2.08
CA ARG A 334 2.61 20.12 1.35
C ARG A 334 1.80 21.03 2.27
N PHE A 335 0.99 20.46 3.15
CA PHE A 335 0.20 21.22 4.12
C PHE A 335 1.10 21.99 5.11
N ALA A 336 2.17 21.35 5.57
CA ALA A 336 3.13 21.99 6.47
C ALA A 336 3.94 23.12 5.80
N GLN A 337 4.26 22.98 4.51
CA GLN A 337 5.01 24.02 3.76
C GLN A 337 4.15 25.20 3.34
N GLU A 338 2.92 24.95 3.00
CA GLU A 338 2.09 25.89 2.24
C GLU A 338 0.93 26.48 3.07
N GLY A 339 0.80 26.04 4.33
CA GLY A 339 -0.17 26.59 5.27
C GLY A 339 -1.61 26.15 4.93
N ALA A 340 -1.88 24.84 4.92
CA ALA A 340 -3.22 24.34 4.67
C ALA A 340 -4.23 24.77 5.74
N GLY A 341 -5.48 25.02 5.32
CA GLY A 341 -6.59 25.29 6.23
C GLY A 341 -6.95 24.09 7.11
N ILE A 342 -7.63 24.36 8.22
CA ILE A 342 -8.01 23.32 9.21
C ILE A 342 -8.76 22.15 8.60
N GLY A 343 -9.64 22.36 7.62
CA GLY A 343 -10.40 21.30 6.96
C GLY A 343 -9.52 20.30 6.22
N ALA A 344 -8.41 20.73 5.59
CA ALA A 344 -7.45 19.85 4.94
C ALA A 344 -6.71 18.99 5.97
N TRP A 345 -6.29 19.57 7.10
CA TRP A 345 -5.66 18.85 8.19
C TRP A 345 -6.60 17.82 8.84
N LEU A 346 -7.85 18.19 9.07
CA LEU A 346 -8.86 17.27 9.61
C LEU A 346 -9.13 16.12 8.65
N GLY A 347 -9.23 16.39 7.35
CA GLY A 347 -9.40 15.34 6.34
C GLY A 347 -8.21 14.37 6.30
N LEU A 348 -6.98 14.89 6.35
CA LEU A 348 -5.77 14.07 6.38
C LEU A 348 -5.69 13.22 7.66
N ALA A 349 -5.96 13.83 8.83
CA ALA A 349 -5.96 13.14 10.11
C ALA A 349 -7.05 12.07 10.17
N ALA A 350 -8.26 12.37 9.71
CA ALA A 350 -9.37 11.41 9.65
C ALA A 350 -9.00 10.21 8.77
N ALA A 351 -8.48 10.45 7.57
CA ALA A 351 -8.05 9.39 6.67
C ALA A 351 -6.95 8.52 7.29
N PHE A 352 -5.97 9.13 7.97
CA PHE A 352 -4.88 8.41 8.63
C PHE A 352 -5.38 7.55 9.78
N VAL A 353 -6.23 8.10 10.65
CA VAL A 353 -6.82 7.38 11.79
C VAL A 353 -7.67 6.22 11.29
N LEU A 354 -8.53 6.45 10.30
CA LEU A 354 -9.37 5.39 9.71
C LEU A 354 -8.54 4.27 9.08
N ALA A 355 -7.49 4.58 8.32
CA ALA A 355 -6.59 3.57 7.75
C ALA A 355 -5.88 2.73 8.83
N SER A 356 -5.64 3.34 10.00
CA SER A 356 -4.92 2.71 11.11
C SER A 356 -5.84 2.06 12.14
N LEU A 357 -7.15 2.27 12.05
CA LEU A 357 -8.14 1.98 13.09
C LEU A 357 -8.21 0.51 13.51
N ILE A 358 -7.88 -0.40 12.61
CA ILE A 358 -7.92 -1.85 12.84
C ILE A 358 -6.66 -2.33 13.57
N TRP A 359 -5.61 -1.50 13.62
CA TRP A 359 -4.30 -1.87 14.10
C TRP A 359 -3.96 -1.16 15.41
N GLU A 360 -3.19 -1.86 16.24
CA GLU A 360 -2.63 -1.30 17.45
C GLU A 360 -1.67 -0.13 17.13
N PRO A 361 -1.68 0.96 17.90
CA PRO A 361 -2.49 1.18 19.11
C PRO A 361 -3.89 1.75 18.84
N TYR A 362 -4.21 2.16 17.62
CA TYR A 362 -5.46 2.88 17.30
C TYR A 362 -6.70 2.01 17.50
N GLY A 363 -6.62 0.72 17.14
CA GLY A 363 -7.72 -0.23 17.30
C GLY A 363 -8.14 -0.39 18.76
N THR A 364 -7.18 -0.55 19.66
CA THR A 364 -7.46 -0.66 21.10
C THR A 364 -8.02 0.64 21.66
N LEU A 365 -7.46 1.78 21.29
CA LEU A 365 -7.96 3.09 21.72
C LEU A 365 -9.42 3.27 21.29
N PHE A 366 -9.72 3.01 20.03
CA PHE A 366 -11.08 3.13 19.50
C PHE A 366 -12.07 2.17 20.18
N GLY A 367 -11.70 0.90 20.33
CA GLY A 367 -12.52 -0.09 21.04
C GLY A 367 -12.77 0.29 22.50
N THR A 368 -11.78 0.89 23.17
CA THR A 368 -11.94 1.39 24.54
C THR A 368 -12.90 2.57 24.59
N VAL A 369 -12.71 3.58 23.73
CA VAL A 369 -13.62 4.74 23.65
C VAL A 369 -15.05 4.29 23.36
N ARG A 370 -15.24 3.38 22.41
CA ARG A 370 -16.57 2.84 22.09
C ARG A 370 -17.20 2.11 23.28
N ARG A 371 -16.43 1.28 24.00
CA ARG A 371 -16.94 0.62 25.22
C ARG A 371 -17.42 1.62 26.24
N VAL A 372 -16.63 2.66 26.50
CA VAL A 372 -17.00 3.73 27.44
C VAL A 372 -18.29 4.43 27.00
N LEU A 373 -18.42 4.75 25.71
CA LEU A 373 -19.57 5.49 25.19
C LEU A 373 -20.85 4.64 25.07
N THR A 374 -20.73 3.33 24.80
CA THR A 374 -21.89 2.48 24.50
C THR A 374 -22.23 1.47 25.61
N GLY A 375 -21.39 1.34 26.65
CA GLY A 375 -21.54 0.34 27.71
C GLY A 375 -21.36 -1.11 27.22
N ARG A 376 -21.00 -1.36 25.99
CA ARG A 376 -20.85 -2.71 25.44
C ARG A 376 -19.50 -3.31 25.81
N THR A 377 -19.51 -4.48 26.44
CA THR A 377 -18.33 -5.18 26.96
C THR A 377 -17.86 -6.36 26.09
N GLU A 378 -18.28 -6.44 24.83
CA GLU A 378 -17.91 -7.57 23.97
C GLU A 378 -16.39 -7.64 23.75
N PRO A 379 -15.78 -8.84 23.88
CA PRO A 379 -14.34 -8.98 23.80
C PRO A 379 -13.80 -8.70 22.39
N TYR A 380 -12.78 -7.84 22.34
CA TYR A 380 -12.06 -7.41 21.11
C TYR A 380 -11.18 -8.51 20.50
N ASN A 381 -11.36 -9.76 20.83
CA ASN A 381 -10.31 -10.77 20.70
C ASN A 381 -10.55 -11.82 19.62
N THR A 382 -10.88 -11.47 18.39
CA THR A 382 -10.73 -12.46 17.33
C THR A 382 -10.15 -11.85 16.06
N LEU A 383 -9.09 -12.45 15.55
CA LEU A 383 -8.45 -12.10 14.27
C LEU A 383 -9.44 -12.13 13.08
N PHE A 384 -10.61 -12.73 13.23
CA PHE A 384 -11.58 -12.98 12.17
C PHE A 384 -13.06 -12.82 12.58
N GLY A 385 -13.40 -11.99 13.53
CA GLY A 385 -14.81 -11.76 13.68
C GLY A 385 -15.35 -11.53 15.08
N GLY A 386 -15.66 -10.34 15.35
CA GLY A 386 -16.66 -9.89 16.29
C GLY A 386 -17.34 -8.68 15.67
N PRO A 387 -18.58 -8.33 16.09
CA PRO A 387 -19.32 -7.20 15.52
C PRO A 387 -18.56 -5.87 15.63
N GLU A 388 -17.69 -5.72 16.63
CA GLU A 388 -16.86 -4.51 16.79
C GLU A 388 -15.79 -4.39 15.70
N ARG A 389 -15.11 -5.49 15.36
CA ARG A 389 -14.12 -5.52 14.30
C ARG A 389 -14.77 -5.28 12.93
N THR A 390 -15.91 -5.92 12.68
CA THR A 390 -16.69 -5.69 11.45
C THR A 390 -17.07 -4.21 11.29
N PHE A 391 -17.44 -3.54 12.38
CA PHE A 391 -17.72 -2.11 12.35
C PHE A 391 -16.47 -1.27 12.06
N GLN A 392 -15.34 -1.56 12.74
CA GLN A 392 -14.07 -0.87 12.50
C GLN A 392 -13.59 -1.05 11.06
N GLU A 393 -13.63 -2.28 10.53
CA GLU A 393 -13.29 -2.59 9.14
C GLU A 393 -14.24 -1.86 8.17
N GLY A 394 -15.53 -1.81 8.51
CA GLY A 394 -16.55 -1.10 7.73
C GLY A 394 -16.27 0.40 7.58
N ILE A 395 -15.76 1.07 8.60
CA ILE A 395 -15.41 2.50 8.53
C ILE A 395 -13.99 2.75 8.03
N ALA A 396 -13.05 1.86 8.29
CA ALA A 396 -11.66 2.00 7.86
C ALA A 396 -11.50 2.06 6.33
N GLN A 397 -12.39 1.42 5.59
CA GLN A 397 -12.42 1.45 4.12
C GLN A 397 -12.59 2.87 3.54
N PHE A 398 -13.23 3.79 4.29
CA PHE A 398 -13.39 5.17 3.83
C PHE A 398 -12.10 5.98 3.84
N ALA A 399 -11.04 5.49 4.51
CA ALA A 399 -9.75 6.16 4.60
C ALA A 399 -9.19 6.57 3.23
N GLN A 400 -9.22 5.68 2.27
CA GLN A 400 -8.69 5.90 0.93
C GLN A 400 -9.48 6.98 0.16
N TYR A 401 -10.81 6.99 0.28
CA TYR A 401 -11.66 7.97 -0.39
C TYR A 401 -11.46 9.36 0.23
N ILE A 402 -11.38 9.44 1.56
CA ILE A 402 -11.13 10.68 2.29
C ILE A 402 -9.72 11.22 1.97
N ALA A 403 -8.69 10.36 1.93
CA ALA A 403 -7.34 10.78 1.60
C ALA A 403 -7.26 11.36 0.18
N VAL A 404 -7.82 10.67 -0.82
CA VAL A 404 -7.82 11.14 -2.21
C VAL A 404 -8.65 12.40 -2.35
N ALA A 405 -9.87 12.45 -1.78
CA ALA A 405 -10.73 13.63 -1.83
C ALA A 405 -10.05 14.86 -1.18
N THR A 406 -9.44 14.69 0.00
CA THR A 406 -8.69 15.76 0.68
C THR A 406 -7.59 16.31 -0.20
N GLY A 407 -6.80 15.43 -0.81
CA GLY A 407 -5.73 15.85 -1.72
C GLY A 407 -6.27 16.57 -2.95
N VAL A 408 -7.29 16.03 -3.62
CA VAL A 408 -7.89 16.63 -4.81
C VAL A 408 -8.49 18.01 -4.51
N LEU A 409 -9.25 18.13 -3.44
CA LEU A 409 -9.87 19.40 -3.05
C LEU A 409 -8.81 20.45 -2.73
N TRP A 410 -7.74 20.06 -2.05
CA TRP A 410 -6.65 20.97 -1.75
C TRP A 410 -5.91 21.47 -3.01
N TYR A 411 -5.55 20.54 -3.94
CA TYR A 411 -4.92 20.91 -5.20
C TYR A 411 -5.84 21.76 -6.10
N ALA A 412 -7.13 21.47 -6.13
CA ALA A 412 -8.13 22.26 -6.88
C ALA A 412 -8.32 23.67 -6.29
N GLY A 413 -8.35 23.79 -4.95
CA GLY A 413 -8.49 25.07 -4.27
C GLY A 413 -7.32 26.01 -4.53
N ARG A 414 -6.09 25.50 -4.55
CA ARG A 414 -4.88 26.29 -4.84
C ARG A 414 -4.90 26.97 -6.21
N ARG A 415 -5.42 26.31 -7.21
CA ARG A 415 -5.52 26.87 -8.57
C ARG A 415 -6.43 28.07 -8.66
N ARG A 416 -7.52 28.10 -7.88
CA ARG A 416 -8.44 29.25 -7.86
C ARG A 416 -7.80 30.49 -7.26
N VAL A 417 -6.74 30.33 -6.44
CA VAL A 417 -6.03 31.45 -5.81
C VAL A 417 -4.88 31.95 -6.68
N GLN A 418 -4.39 31.11 -7.61
CA GLN A 418 -3.24 31.46 -8.48
C GLN A 418 -3.67 31.91 -9.90
N GLY A 419 -4.92 31.72 -10.30
CA GLY A 419 -5.50 32.22 -11.54
C GLY A 419 -6.44 33.39 -11.29
#